data_5367e0b18e8bba52fbf97fb09dba41c6
#
_entry.id   5367e0b18e8bba52fbf97fb09dba41c6
#
_cell.length_a   1.000
_cell.length_b   1.000
_cell.length_c   1.000
_cell.angle_alpha   90.00
_cell.angle_beta   90.00
_cell.angle_gamma   90.00
#
_symmetry.space_group_name_H-M   'P 1'
#
loop_
_entity.id
_entity.type
_entity.pdbx_description
1 polymer ?
#
loop_
_entity_poly.entity_id
_entity_poly.type
_entity_poly.pdbx_seq_one_letter_code
_entity_poly.pdbx_strand_id
1 'polypeptide(L)'
;MRLLSWVVLLLCVALPAAAAEWSTVVSPRGQLFPSLILATANMPVPERTTSTVIGDPSGLIGVRVRAERDNQPVRVAVKLPGWLRDTSMDVRLAKAGKWYSLYPVMEWEFALLRDFDQSAPETIRFELQLDDQAIERKVERVRLRSINEAPYFVKDAKHPTNLAWMFAAYVDEDHPQVRRILSDALKSGAVKRFDGYQSRDPKQAMKQVYAIWRTLRGRGIRYSSITRTGNGQSDVLSQNVRFIDESLGNAEANCVDGTVLLAAALRKIDLNPALVMVPGHMFLAFELSPGGERSYLETTLIGNGLPAKGVESDEAAFANFRRASERGHAQFQKSRAHFGDQAEPEYQIIDIGAARDMGVVPIGARR
;
A
#
# COMPACT_ATOMS: atom_id res chain seq x y z
N MET A 1 57.73 -35.69 59.83
CA MET A 1 57.49 -34.47 59.06
C MET A 1 56.51 -34.80 57.91
N ARG A 2 55.27 -34.46 58.07
CA ARG A 2 54.22 -34.65 56.99
C ARG A 2 53.99 -33.30 56.37
N LEU A 3 54.33 -33.16 55.07
CA LEU A 3 54.03 -31.98 54.25
C LEU A 3 52.56 -32.03 53.86
N LEU A 4 51.75 -31.08 54.33
CA LEU A 4 50.40 -30.82 53.84
C LEU A 4 50.50 -29.96 52.55
N SER A 5 50.17 -30.58 51.39
CA SER A 5 50.01 -29.85 50.17
C SER A 5 48.61 -29.20 50.15
N TRP A 6 48.55 -27.84 50.09
CA TRP A 6 47.29 -27.06 49.86
C TRP A 6 46.99 -27.00 48.36
N VAL A 7 45.96 -27.66 47.96
CA VAL A 7 45.42 -27.49 46.61
C VAL A 7 44.48 -26.25 46.64
N VAL A 8 44.92 -25.16 45.99
CA VAL A 8 44.13 -23.98 45.81
C VAL A 8 43.22 -24.26 44.61
N LEU A 9 41.92 -24.50 44.86
CA LEU A 9 40.90 -24.61 43.85
C LEU A 9 40.52 -23.17 43.38
N LEU A 10 41.01 -22.75 42.20
CA LEU A 10 40.55 -21.51 41.56
C LEU A 10 39.13 -21.74 41.07
N LEU A 11 38.13 -21.24 41.79
CA LEU A 11 36.78 -21.10 41.30
C LEU A 11 36.77 -19.96 40.26
N CYS A 12 36.77 -20.30 38.97
CA CYS A 12 36.41 -19.36 37.92
C CYS A 12 34.90 -19.02 38.04
N VAL A 13 34.58 -17.95 38.73
CA VAL A 13 33.25 -17.37 38.70
C VAL A 13 33.08 -16.75 37.33
N ALA A 14 32.41 -17.46 36.44
CA ALA A 14 31.94 -16.86 35.17
C ALA A 14 30.93 -15.78 35.52
N LEU A 15 31.30 -14.52 35.39
CA LEU A 15 30.37 -13.40 35.45
C LEU A 15 29.33 -13.62 34.31
N PRO A 16 28.03 -13.49 34.60
CA PRO A 16 27.04 -13.58 33.53
C PRO A 16 27.37 -12.49 32.50
N ALA A 17 27.54 -12.87 31.24
CA ALA A 17 27.64 -11.91 30.14
C ALA A 17 26.43 -10.99 30.23
N ALA A 18 26.66 -9.69 30.25
CA ALA A 18 25.55 -8.73 30.19
C ALA A 18 24.74 -9.00 28.90
N ALA A 19 23.42 -9.11 29.04
CA ALA A 19 22.56 -9.29 27.86
C ALA A 19 22.72 -8.08 26.90
N ALA A 20 22.74 -8.37 25.62
CA ALA A 20 22.87 -7.33 24.61
C ALA A 20 21.76 -6.28 24.72
N GLU A 21 22.11 -5.03 24.49
CA GLU A 21 21.13 -3.93 24.48
C GLU A 21 20.49 -3.84 23.08
N TRP A 22 19.30 -4.44 22.91
CA TRP A 22 18.61 -4.46 21.64
C TRP A 22 17.09 -4.47 21.77
N SER A 23 16.40 -4.08 20.69
CA SER A 23 14.94 -4.09 20.57
C SER A 23 14.50 -4.52 19.16
N THR A 24 13.30 -5.03 19.05
CA THR A 24 12.64 -5.39 17.80
C THR A 24 11.99 -4.18 17.14
N VAL A 25 11.85 -4.22 15.84
CA VAL A 25 11.14 -3.23 15.04
C VAL A 25 10.15 -3.96 14.14
N VAL A 26 8.85 -3.59 14.22
CA VAL A 26 7.82 -4.00 13.27
C VAL A 26 7.01 -2.76 12.90
N SER A 27 7.12 -2.37 11.65
CA SER A 27 6.52 -1.15 11.10
C SER A 27 5.40 -1.49 10.11
N PRO A 28 4.31 -0.70 10.07
CA PRO A 28 3.97 0.37 10.99
C PRO A 28 3.29 -0.13 12.28
N ARG A 29 3.79 0.29 13.44
CA ARG A 29 3.12 0.09 14.74
C ARG A 29 2.73 -1.36 15.07
N GLY A 30 3.59 -2.33 14.80
CA GLY A 30 3.31 -3.75 15.07
C GLY A 30 2.26 -4.37 14.14
N GLN A 31 2.00 -3.76 13.00
CA GLN A 31 1.07 -4.25 11.99
C GLN A 31 1.80 -4.55 10.68
N LEU A 32 1.43 -5.63 10.03
CA LEU A 32 1.90 -6.00 8.70
C LEU A 32 0.74 -5.94 7.72
N PHE A 33 0.94 -5.21 6.63
CA PHE A 33 -0.05 -5.06 5.57
C PHE A 33 0.43 -5.80 4.32
N PRO A 34 -0.21 -6.92 3.95
CA PRO A 34 0.07 -7.63 2.70
C PRO A 34 0.04 -6.71 1.49
N SER A 35 -0.90 -5.78 1.46
CA SER A 35 -1.00 -4.76 0.40
C SER A 35 0.26 -3.90 0.27
N LEU A 36 0.83 -3.42 1.39
CA LEU A 36 2.05 -2.62 1.40
C LEU A 36 3.26 -3.46 0.96
N ILE A 37 3.39 -4.68 1.49
CA ILE A 37 4.48 -5.60 1.15
C ILE A 37 4.48 -5.91 -0.36
N LEU A 38 3.32 -6.23 -0.93
CA LEU A 38 3.19 -6.55 -2.35
C LEU A 38 3.40 -5.32 -3.24
N ALA A 39 2.83 -4.17 -2.86
CA ALA A 39 2.95 -2.93 -3.62
C ALA A 39 4.39 -2.43 -3.75
N THR A 40 5.21 -2.69 -2.73
CA THR A 40 6.61 -2.25 -2.66
C THR A 40 7.62 -3.30 -3.12
N ALA A 41 7.16 -4.50 -3.51
CA ALA A 41 8.04 -5.61 -3.85
C ALA A 41 9.04 -5.31 -4.98
N ASN A 42 8.72 -4.38 -5.87
CA ASN A 42 9.58 -3.94 -6.98
C ASN A 42 10.17 -2.55 -6.79
N MET A 43 9.99 -1.94 -5.61
CA MET A 43 10.64 -0.65 -5.36
C MET A 43 12.16 -0.82 -5.35
N PRO A 44 12.91 0.09 -6.00
CA PRO A 44 14.36 0.01 -6.02
C PRO A 44 14.89 0.14 -4.59
N VAL A 45 15.77 -0.80 -4.23
CA VAL A 45 16.51 -0.75 -2.97
C VAL A 45 17.58 0.35 -3.11
N PRO A 46 17.60 1.40 -2.27
CA PRO A 46 18.64 2.40 -2.31
C PRO A 46 20.02 1.76 -2.12
N GLU A 47 20.97 2.13 -2.98
CA GLU A 47 22.36 1.61 -2.92
C GLU A 47 23.09 1.97 -1.62
N ARG A 48 22.59 2.96 -0.86
CA ARG A 48 23.21 3.43 0.39
C ARG A 48 22.23 3.45 1.54
N THR A 49 22.49 2.59 2.48
CA THR A 49 22.05 2.73 3.85
C THR A 49 22.90 3.79 4.56
N THR A 50 22.36 4.45 5.57
CA THR A 50 23.18 5.35 6.40
C THR A 50 24.20 4.54 7.19
N SER A 51 25.22 5.20 7.78
CA SER A 51 26.24 4.52 8.57
C SER A 51 25.69 3.73 9.78
N THR A 52 24.42 3.91 10.12
CA THR A 52 23.75 3.26 11.26
C THR A 52 22.43 2.55 10.90
N VAL A 53 22.00 2.60 9.64
CA VAL A 53 20.84 1.84 9.12
C VAL A 53 21.37 0.91 8.03
N ILE A 54 21.22 -0.39 8.20
CA ILE A 54 21.81 -1.43 7.35
C ILE A 54 20.70 -2.39 6.88
N GLY A 55 20.66 -2.71 5.60
CA GLY A 55 19.75 -3.70 5.01
C GLY A 55 18.60 -3.08 4.24
N ASP A 56 17.41 -3.69 4.32
CA ASP A 56 16.24 -3.28 3.55
C ASP A 56 15.79 -1.84 3.92
N PRO A 57 15.80 -0.91 2.97
CA PRO A 57 15.41 0.48 3.23
C PRO A 57 13.91 0.66 3.53
N SER A 58 13.06 -0.33 3.20
CA SER A 58 11.65 -0.29 3.57
C SER A 58 11.45 -0.30 5.09
N GLY A 59 12.39 -0.91 5.82
CA GLY A 59 12.43 -0.91 7.28
C GLY A 59 11.19 -1.49 7.96
N LEU A 60 10.48 -2.45 7.30
CA LEU A 60 9.24 -3.01 7.85
C LEU A 60 9.49 -3.90 9.05
N ILE A 61 10.51 -4.77 8.99
CA ILE A 61 10.87 -5.69 10.08
C ILE A 61 12.38 -5.66 10.29
N GLY A 62 12.79 -5.51 11.54
CA GLY A 62 14.20 -5.45 11.87
C GLY A 62 14.47 -5.42 13.37
N VAL A 63 15.70 -5.07 13.71
CA VAL A 63 16.12 -4.88 15.09
C VAL A 63 16.93 -3.59 15.24
N ARG A 64 16.90 -3.00 16.44
CA ARG A 64 17.86 -1.98 16.86
C ARG A 64 18.77 -2.60 17.89
N VAL A 65 20.08 -2.46 17.69
CA VAL A 65 21.10 -3.03 18.56
C VAL A 65 22.19 -2.00 18.82
N ARG A 66 22.70 -1.98 20.05
CA ARG A 66 23.84 -1.15 20.43
C ARG A 66 25.12 -1.98 20.31
N ALA A 67 26.08 -1.46 19.56
CA ALA A 67 27.38 -2.12 19.46
C ALA A 67 28.15 -2.02 20.76
N GLU A 68 28.72 -3.13 21.27
CA GLU A 68 29.50 -3.20 22.47
C GLU A 68 30.99 -2.90 22.21
N ARG A 69 31.47 -3.18 20.99
CA ARG A 69 32.83 -2.94 20.55
C ARG A 69 32.91 -2.49 19.09
N ASP A 70 34.07 -1.95 18.70
CA ASP A 70 34.32 -1.59 17.29
C ASP A 70 34.37 -2.86 16.42
N ASN A 71 33.82 -2.71 15.17
CA ASN A 71 33.82 -3.76 14.17
C ASN A 71 33.17 -5.08 14.63
N GLN A 72 32.11 -4.99 15.43
CA GLN A 72 31.42 -6.14 16.03
C GLN A 72 30.62 -6.95 15.03
N PRO A 73 30.88 -8.26 14.82
CA PRO A 73 30.01 -9.12 14.02
C PRO A 73 28.66 -9.32 14.71
N VAL A 74 27.62 -9.25 13.90
CA VAL A 74 26.23 -9.45 14.33
C VAL A 74 25.49 -10.31 13.32
N ARG A 75 24.79 -11.31 13.81
CA ARG A 75 23.82 -12.08 13.05
C ARG A 75 22.42 -11.79 13.57
N VAL A 76 21.51 -11.44 12.66
CA VAL A 76 20.08 -11.28 12.94
C VAL A 76 19.32 -12.31 12.13
N ALA A 77 18.39 -13.05 12.75
CA ALA A 77 17.43 -13.88 12.04
C ALA A 77 16.01 -13.51 12.44
N VAL A 78 15.11 -13.54 11.44
CA VAL A 78 13.68 -13.25 11.61
C VAL A 78 12.87 -14.43 11.09
N LYS A 79 11.92 -14.90 11.90
CA LYS A 79 11.07 -16.05 11.58
C LYS A 79 9.61 -15.68 11.76
N LEU A 80 8.84 -15.87 10.71
CA LEU A 80 7.38 -15.77 10.70
C LEU A 80 6.82 -16.97 9.91
N PRO A 81 6.64 -18.13 10.59
CA PRO A 81 6.29 -19.39 9.92
C PRO A 81 5.03 -19.27 9.08
N GLY A 82 5.08 -19.79 7.86
CA GLY A 82 3.99 -19.70 6.90
C GLY A 82 4.00 -18.43 6.03
N TRP A 83 4.67 -17.34 6.45
CA TRP A 83 4.66 -16.07 5.75
C TRP A 83 6.04 -15.64 5.22
N LEU A 84 7.09 -16.09 5.90
CA LEU A 84 8.48 -15.84 5.51
C LEU A 84 9.23 -17.15 5.37
N ARG A 85 10.11 -17.22 4.38
CA ARG A 85 11.22 -18.16 4.39
C ARG A 85 12.23 -17.77 5.43
N ASP A 86 13.19 -18.67 5.72
CA ASP A 86 14.24 -18.36 6.67
C ASP A 86 15.05 -17.14 6.23
N THR A 87 14.90 -16.06 6.98
CA THR A 87 15.51 -14.77 6.68
C THR A 87 16.59 -14.45 7.71
N SER A 88 17.81 -14.19 7.27
CA SER A 88 18.90 -13.78 8.14
C SER A 88 19.82 -12.75 7.48
N MET A 89 20.56 -12.01 8.32
CA MET A 89 21.54 -11.00 7.92
C MET A 89 22.78 -11.12 8.81
N ASP A 90 23.95 -11.15 8.18
CA ASP A 90 25.24 -11.09 8.84
C ASP A 90 25.91 -9.76 8.49
N VAL A 91 26.25 -8.96 9.51
CA VAL A 91 26.84 -7.63 9.34
C VAL A 91 27.91 -7.35 10.39
N ARG A 92 28.68 -6.26 10.18
CA ARG A 92 29.63 -5.74 11.18
C ARG A 92 29.23 -4.33 11.58
N LEU A 93 29.10 -4.12 12.90
CA LEU A 93 28.80 -2.81 13.48
C LEU A 93 30.09 -2.02 13.66
N ALA A 94 30.23 -0.91 12.98
CA ALA A 94 31.52 -0.22 12.84
C ALA A 94 32.07 0.36 14.16
N LYS A 95 31.19 0.92 15.02
CA LYS A 95 31.62 1.69 16.21
C LYS A 95 30.88 1.29 17.47
N ALA A 96 31.65 1.02 18.53
CA ALA A 96 31.15 0.78 19.88
C ALA A 96 30.26 1.93 20.39
N GLY A 97 29.26 1.60 21.21
CA GLY A 97 28.37 2.53 21.87
C GLY A 97 27.30 3.15 20.95
N LYS A 98 27.37 2.96 19.63
CA LYS A 98 26.36 3.44 18.67
C LYS A 98 25.20 2.45 18.51
N TRP A 99 24.02 3.01 18.29
CA TRP A 99 22.83 2.26 17.92
C TRP A 99 22.78 2.05 16.41
N TYR A 100 22.48 0.82 16.01
CA TYR A 100 22.28 0.42 14.62
C TYR A 100 20.87 -0.13 14.43
N SER A 101 20.25 0.20 13.32
CA SER A 101 19.00 -0.40 12.85
C SER A 101 19.33 -1.37 11.73
N LEU A 102 18.98 -2.64 11.91
CA LEU A 102 19.29 -3.72 11.00
C LEU A 102 18.00 -4.27 10.42
N TYR A 103 17.83 -4.20 9.11
CA TYR A 103 16.65 -4.64 8.39
C TYR A 103 17.02 -5.73 7.38
N PRO A 104 16.95 -7.01 7.75
CA PRO A 104 17.14 -8.11 6.80
C PRO A 104 16.18 -8.00 5.63
N VAL A 105 16.61 -8.37 4.43
CA VAL A 105 15.72 -8.49 3.27
C VAL A 105 14.77 -9.67 3.51
N MET A 106 13.48 -9.39 3.58
CA MET A 106 12.46 -10.40 3.89
C MET A 106 12.09 -11.23 2.66
N GLU A 107 12.22 -12.53 2.77
CA GLU A 107 11.80 -13.47 1.72
C GLU A 107 10.34 -13.88 1.93
N TRP A 108 9.40 -13.05 1.44
CA TRP A 108 7.98 -13.23 1.63
C TRP A 108 7.39 -14.36 0.78
N GLU A 109 6.46 -15.11 1.36
CA GLU A 109 5.58 -16.03 0.61
C GLU A 109 4.44 -15.23 -0.04
N PHE A 110 4.75 -14.54 -1.14
CA PHE A 110 3.85 -13.58 -1.81
C PHE A 110 2.51 -14.18 -2.22
N ALA A 111 2.46 -15.48 -2.58
CA ALA A 111 1.21 -16.15 -2.93
C ALA A 111 0.25 -16.18 -1.74
N LEU A 112 0.74 -16.50 -0.55
CA LEU A 112 -0.08 -16.54 0.67
C LEU A 112 -0.54 -15.13 1.06
N LEU A 113 0.31 -14.11 0.91
CA LEU A 113 -0.05 -12.72 1.19
C LEU A 113 -1.17 -12.22 0.27
N ARG A 114 -1.19 -12.64 -1.01
CA ARG A 114 -2.24 -12.25 -1.98
C ARG A 114 -3.62 -12.80 -1.63
N ASP A 115 -3.66 -13.95 -1.00
CA ASP A 115 -4.93 -14.62 -0.67
C ASP A 115 -5.41 -14.33 0.75
N PHE A 116 -4.67 -13.53 1.53
CA PHE A 116 -4.98 -13.26 2.91
C PHE A 116 -5.98 -12.10 3.07
N ASP A 117 -7.25 -12.42 3.21
CA ASP A 117 -8.36 -11.46 3.24
C ASP A 117 -8.94 -11.17 4.64
N GLN A 118 -8.49 -11.89 5.68
CA GLN A 118 -8.94 -11.69 7.05
C GLN A 118 -7.77 -11.35 7.97
N SER A 119 -7.90 -10.26 8.74
CA SER A 119 -6.86 -9.89 9.70
C SER A 119 -6.74 -10.90 10.82
N ALA A 120 -5.52 -11.33 11.14
CA ALA A 120 -5.23 -12.27 12.22
C ALA A 120 -4.03 -11.81 13.08
N PRO A 121 -3.98 -12.22 14.36
CA PRO A 121 -2.78 -12.09 15.16
C PRO A 121 -1.73 -13.10 14.71
N GLU A 122 -0.49 -12.64 14.61
CA GLU A 122 0.68 -13.46 14.26
C GLU A 122 1.81 -13.25 15.25
N THR A 123 2.84 -14.11 15.19
CA THR A 123 3.96 -14.07 16.10
C THR A 123 5.27 -14.11 15.34
N ILE A 124 6.05 -13.02 15.42
CA ILE A 124 7.40 -12.95 14.86
C ILE A 124 8.42 -13.32 15.92
N ARG A 125 9.38 -14.15 15.54
CA ARG A 125 10.54 -14.50 16.37
C ARG A 125 11.78 -13.83 15.82
N PHE A 126 12.50 -13.13 16.69
CA PHE A 126 13.77 -12.50 16.39
C PHE A 126 14.89 -13.23 17.14
N GLU A 127 15.97 -13.50 16.45
CA GLU A 127 17.19 -14.07 17.01
C GLU A 127 18.33 -13.09 16.73
N LEU A 128 19.08 -12.74 17.77
CA LEU A 128 20.26 -11.90 17.69
C LEU A 128 21.46 -12.66 18.24
N GLN A 129 22.56 -12.64 17.53
CA GLN A 129 23.84 -13.16 17.99
C GLN A 129 24.91 -12.08 17.79
N LEU A 130 25.56 -11.66 18.87
CA LEU A 130 26.72 -10.78 18.86
C LEU A 130 27.98 -11.64 18.99
N ASP A 131 28.93 -11.46 18.09
CA ASP A 131 30.15 -12.28 18.07
C ASP A 131 29.82 -13.79 18.10
N ASP A 132 30.51 -14.55 18.94
CA ASP A 132 30.27 -15.98 19.20
C ASP A 132 29.45 -16.21 20.49
N GLN A 133 28.75 -15.17 20.98
CA GLN A 133 27.94 -15.28 22.20
C GLN A 133 26.67 -16.13 21.94
N ALA A 134 25.97 -16.45 23.04
CA ALA A 134 24.72 -17.17 22.98
C ALA A 134 23.65 -16.37 22.21
N ILE A 135 22.81 -17.07 21.42
CA ILE A 135 21.73 -16.46 20.67
C ILE A 135 20.67 -15.96 21.64
N GLU A 136 20.43 -14.65 21.62
CA GLU A 136 19.29 -14.04 22.31
C GLU A 136 18.05 -14.09 21.45
N ARG A 137 16.88 -14.25 22.08
CA ARG A 137 15.58 -14.37 21.38
C ARG A 137 14.58 -13.39 21.94
N LYS A 138 13.83 -12.75 21.03
CA LYS A 138 12.64 -11.96 21.35
C LYS A 138 11.47 -12.40 20.49
N VAL A 139 10.28 -12.22 21.01
CA VAL A 139 9.03 -12.61 20.36
C VAL A 139 8.07 -11.41 20.38
N GLU A 140 7.56 -11.05 19.21
CA GLU A 140 6.61 -9.96 19.05
C GLU A 140 5.28 -10.48 18.55
N ARG A 141 4.19 -10.05 19.17
CA ARG A 141 2.84 -10.22 18.63
C ARG A 141 2.54 -9.11 17.68
N VAL A 142 2.17 -9.45 16.46
CA VAL A 142 1.84 -8.51 15.40
C VAL A 142 0.44 -8.79 14.88
N ARG A 143 -0.16 -7.81 14.22
CA ARG A 143 -1.39 -8.01 13.48
C ARG A 143 -1.08 -8.06 12.00
N LEU A 144 -1.26 -9.22 11.39
CA LEU A 144 -1.30 -9.33 9.94
C LEU A 144 -2.68 -8.87 9.46
N ARG A 145 -2.69 -7.84 8.60
CA ARG A 145 -3.92 -7.19 8.11
C ARG A 145 -4.40 -7.86 6.83
N SER A 146 -5.64 -7.59 6.45
CA SER A 146 -6.19 -8.07 5.18
C SER A 146 -5.48 -7.44 3.99
N ILE A 147 -5.36 -8.19 2.88
CA ILE A 147 -4.88 -7.68 1.59
C ILE A 147 -5.77 -6.53 1.07
N ASN A 148 -7.03 -6.49 1.45
CA ASN A 148 -7.97 -5.44 1.12
C ASN A 148 -7.74 -4.14 1.92
N GLU A 149 -6.85 -4.14 2.91
CA GLU A 149 -6.57 -2.95 3.71
C GLU A 149 -5.37 -2.16 3.14
N ALA A 150 -5.64 -0.94 2.67
CA ALA A 150 -4.65 0.02 2.24
C ALA A 150 -4.28 0.94 3.41
N PRO A 151 -3.08 0.83 4.02
CA PRO A 151 -2.61 1.83 4.96
C PRO A 151 -2.30 3.11 4.19
N TYR A 152 -2.80 4.26 4.65
CA TYR A 152 -2.56 5.52 3.95
C TYR A 152 -1.89 6.60 4.80
N PHE A 153 -1.87 6.44 6.13
CA PHE A 153 -1.18 7.36 7.00
C PHE A 153 -0.79 6.72 8.34
N VAL A 154 0.42 6.99 8.81
CA VAL A 154 0.89 6.59 10.14
C VAL A 154 1.00 7.82 11.00
N LYS A 155 0.22 7.88 12.10
CA LYS A 155 0.29 8.94 13.10
C LYS A 155 1.52 8.72 13.97
N ASP A 156 2.48 9.59 13.86
CA ASP A 156 3.63 9.66 14.75
C ASP A 156 3.92 11.11 15.10
N ALA A 157 4.11 11.41 16.38
CA ALA A 157 4.31 12.78 16.83
C ALA A 157 5.61 13.42 16.29
N LYS A 158 6.61 12.58 15.95
CA LYS A 158 7.92 13.03 15.47
C LYS A 158 8.09 12.83 13.96
N HIS A 159 7.54 11.75 13.43
CA HIS A 159 7.76 11.29 12.05
C HIS A 159 6.47 10.75 11.42
N PRO A 160 5.45 11.61 11.21
CA PRO A 160 4.23 11.17 10.53
C PRO A 160 4.59 10.69 9.13
N THR A 161 4.00 9.57 8.70
CA THR A 161 4.32 8.97 7.41
C THR A 161 3.09 8.93 6.52
N ASN A 162 3.18 9.60 5.37
CA ASN A 162 2.14 9.56 4.34
C ASN A 162 2.37 8.33 3.43
N LEU A 163 1.37 7.46 3.39
CA LEU A 163 1.32 6.26 2.56
C LEU A 163 0.14 6.30 1.57
N ALA A 164 -0.48 7.46 1.32
CA ALA A 164 -1.66 7.55 0.46
C ALA A 164 -1.42 7.02 -0.97
N TRP A 165 -0.18 7.06 -1.45
CA TRP A 165 0.23 6.43 -2.72
C TRP A 165 -0.10 4.92 -2.78
N MET A 166 -0.33 4.26 -1.63
CA MET A 166 -0.75 2.87 -1.56
C MET A 166 -2.05 2.58 -2.32
N PHE A 167 -2.95 3.55 -2.42
CA PHE A 167 -4.17 3.35 -3.20
C PHE A 167 -3.89 3.09 -4.68
N ALA A 168 -2.76 3.57 -5.21
CA ALA A 168 -2.35 3.28 -6.58
C ALA A 168 -2.07 1.79 -6.82
N ALA A 169 -1.72 1.02 -5.78
CA ALA A 169 -1.50 -0.42 -5.90
C ALA A 169 -2.78 -1.22 -6.20
N TYR A 170 -3.95 -0.66 -5.91
CA TYR A 170 -5.24 -1.29 -6.26
C TYR A 170 -5.72 -0.94 -7.68
N VAL A 171 -5.08 0.03 -8.33
CA VAL A 171 -5.33 0.34 -9.74
C VAL A 171 -4.61 -0.70 -10.60
N ASP A 172 -5.34 -1.69 -11.11
CA ASP A 172 -4.80 -2.77 -11.95
C ASP A 172 -5.30 -2.59 -13.40
N GLU A 173 -4.53 -1.87 -14.18
CA GLU A 173 -4.79 -1.58 -15.59
C GLU A 173 -4.77 -2.82 -16.49
N ASP A 174 -4.04 -3.87 -16.07
CA ASP A 174 -3.93 -5.11 -16.83
C ASP A 174 -4.96 -6.17 -16.44
N HIS A 175 -5.83 -5.85 -15.49
CA HIS A 175 -6.87 -6.75 -15.03
C HIS A 175 -7.76 -7.25 -16.19
N PRO A 176 -8.11 -8.56 -16.28
CA PRO A 176 -8.93 -9.08 -17.35
C PRO A 176 -10.30 -8.41 -17.51
N GLN A 177 -10.91 -8.01 -16.40
CA GLN A 177 -12.19 -7.30 -16.42
C GLN A 177 -12.09 -5.89 -17.01
N VAL A 178 -10.95 -5.21 -16.84
CA VAL A 178 -10.71 -3.90 -17.48
C VAL A 178 -10.76 -4.06 -19.00
N ARG A 179 -10.10 -5.07 -19.56
CA ARG A 179 -10.17 -5.36 -21.00
C ARG A 179 -11.60 -5.66 -21.46
N ARG A 180 -12.39 -6.39 -20.65
CA ARG A 180 -13.81 -6.66 -20.95
C ARG A 180 -14.65 -5.38 -20.95
N ILE A 181 -14.45 -4.49 -19.97
CA ILE A 181 -15.13 -3.18 -19.92
C ILE A 181 -14.84 -2.37 -21.17
N LEU A 182 -13.58 -2.28 -21.58
CA LEU A 182 -13.20 -1.53 -22.80
C LEU A 182 -13.77 -2.16 -24.06
N SER A 183 -13.76 -3.49 -24.17
CA SER A 183 -14.40 -4.20 -25.29
C SER A 183 -15.90 -3.94 -25.38
N ASP A 184 -16.62 -3.98 -24.25
CA ASP A 184 -18.04 -3.71 -24.20
C ASP A 184 -18.34 -2.25 -24.52
N ALA A 185 -17.51 -1.30 -24.09
CA ALA A 185 -17.63 0.10 -24.44
C ALA A 185 -17.48 0.35 -25.96
N LEU A 186 -16.57 -0.35 -26.62
CA LEU A 186 -16.45 -0.33 -28.09
C LEU A 186 -17.69 -0.90 -28.78
N LYS A 187 -18.18 -2.06 -28.32
CA LYS A 187 -19.39 -2.71 -28.87
C LYS A 187 -20.64 -1.85 -28.74
N SER A 188 -20.72 -1.01 -27.69
CA SER A 188 -21.82 -0.10 -27.48
C SER A 188 -21.93 1.02 -28.54
N GLY A 189 -20.82 1.24 -29.28
CA GLY A 189 -20.74 2.31 -30.28
C GLY A 189 -20.57 3.73 -29.71
N ALA A 190 -20.46 3.87 -28.38
CA ALA A 190 -20.24 5.17 -27.74
C ALA A 190 -18.91 5.83 -28.19
N VAL A 191 -17.91 5.01 -28.48
CA VAL A 191 -16.64 5.39 -29.13
C VAL A 191 -16.30 4.40 -30.23
N LYS A 192 -15.62 4.87 -31.28
CA LYS A 192 -15.15 3.99 -32.37
C LYS A 192 -13.82 3.31 -32.05
N ARG A 193 -13.03 3.92 -31.19
CA ARG A 193 -11.72 3.44 -30.74
C ARG A 193 -11.34 4.09 -29.42
N PHE A 194 -10.43 3.46 -28.70
CA PHE A 194 -9.67 4.06 -27.61
C PHE A 194 -8.29 4.43 -28.16
N ASP A 195 -7.98 5.71 -28.18
CA ASP A 195 -6.72 6.25 -28.70
C ASP A 195 -5.98 7.15 -27.68
N GLY A 196 -6.44 7.15 -26.43
CA GLY A 196 -5.84 7.95 -25.38
C GLY A 196 -5.78 9.43 -25.78
N TYR A 197 -4.58 9.98 -25.84
CA TYR A 197 -4.31 11.36 -26.26
C TYR A 197 -3.85 11.52 -27.71
N GLN A 198 -3.86 10.46 -28.53
CA GLN A 198 -3.33 10.52 -29.90
C GLN A 198 -4.05 11.54 -30.78
N SER A 199 -5.37 11.73 -30.56
CA SER A 199 -6.16 12.74 -31.29
C SER A 199 -5.78 14.19 -30.94
N ARG A 200 -5.11 14.42 -29.80
CA ARG A 200 -4.82 15.77 -29.24
C ARG A 200 -6.10 16.62 -29.02
N ASP A 201 -7.26 15.99 -28.96
CA ASP A 201 -8.54 16.66 -28.73
C ASP A 201 -9.05 16.33 -27.31
N PRO A 202 -9.11 17.32 -26.39
CA PRO A 202 -9.68 17.13 -25.05
C PRO A 202 -11.11 16.55 -25.04
N LYS A 203 -11.90 16.86 -26.06
CA LYS A 203 -13.25 16.33 -26.20
C LYS A 203 -13.25 14.83 -26.50
N GLN A 204 -12.22 14.34 -27.21
CA GLN A 204 -12.06 12.91 -27.46
C GLN A 204 -11.65 12.17 -26.18
N ALA A 205 -10.76 12.75 -25.37
CA ALA A 205 -10.44 12.19 -24.05
C ALA A 205 -11.71 12.06 -23.20
N MET A 206 -12.51 13.11 -23.09
CA MET A 206 -13.78 13.10 -22.35
C MET A 206 -14.79 12.05 -22.90
N LYS A 207 -14.86 11.88 -24.21
CA LYS A 207 -15.72 10.85 -24.86
C LYS A 207 -15.31 9.44 -24.46
N GLN A 208 -14.00 9.16 -24.39
CA GLN A 208 -13.49 7.84 -23.97
C GLN A 208 -13.86 7.56 -22.51
N VAL A 209 -13.74 8.56 -21.63
CA VAL A 209 -14.16 8.44 -20.23
C VAL A 209 -15.66 8.20 -20.13
N TYR A 210 -16.48 8.93 -20.88
CA TYR A 210 -17.93 8.72 -20.91
C TYR A 210 -18.32 7.32 -21.40
N ALA A 211 -17.65 6.78 -22.40
CA ALA A 211 -17.94 5.44 -22.91
C ALA A 211 -17.69 4.36 -21.84
N ILE A 212 -16.61 4.49 -21.07
CA ILE A 212 -16.31 3.61 -19.94
C ILE A 212 -17.37 3.77 -18.83
N TRP A 213 -17.69 5.01 -18.45
CA TRP A 213 -18.73 5.32 -17.48
C TRP A 213 -20.06 4.68 -17.83
N ARG A 214 -20.55 4.89 -19.07
CA ARG A 214 -21.78 4.31 -19.57
C ARG A 214 -21.79 2.78 -19.50
N THR A 215 -20.66 2.16 -19.85
CA THR A 215 -20.51 0.70 -19.79
C THR A 215 -20.60 0.17 -18.35
N LEU A 216 -19.97 0.86 -17.41
CA LEU A 216 -20.03 0.48 -15.98
C LEU A 216 -21.44 0.68 -15.42
N ARG A 217 -22.15 1.74 -15.83
CA ARG A 217 -23.57 1.92 -15.50
C ARG A 217 -24.43 0.77 -16.04
N GLY A 218 -24.19 0.36 -17.28
CA GLY A 218 -24.90 -0.78 -17.89
C GLY A 218 -24.64 -2.11 -17.17
N ARG A 219 -23.56 -2.23 -16.40
CA ARG A 219 -23.29 -3.39 -15.52
C ARG A 219 -23.98 -3.32 -14.17
N GLY A 220 -24.75 -2.26 -13.91
CA GLY A 220 -25.59 -2.12 -12.72
C GLY A 220 -24.82 -1.83 -11.42
N ILE A 221 -23.57 -1.34 -11.50
CA ILE A 221 -22.78 -1.01 -10.31
C ILE A 221 -23.51 0.04 -9.48
N ARG A 222 -23.69 -0.26 -8.18
CA ARG A 222 -24.36 0.62 -7.22
C ARG A 222 -23.41 1.03 -6.10
N TYR A 223 -23.65 2.19 -5.53
CA TYR A 223 -22.92 2.64 -4.35
C TYR A 223 -23.28 1.81 -3.13
N SER A 224 -22.25 1.33 -2.42
CA SER A 224 -22.40 0.58 -1.17
C SER A 224 -21.25 0.94 -0.22
N SER A 225 -21.60 1.48 0.95
CA SER A 225 -20.65 1.86 2.02
C SER A 225 -20.54 0.82 3.13
N ILE A 226 -20.87 -0.44 2.86
CA ILE A 226 -20.92 -1.51 3.87
C ILE A 226 -19.54 -1.84 4.45
N THR A 227 -18.47 -1.56 3.72
CA THR A 227 -17.09 -1.76 4.21
C THR A 227 -16.70 -0.66 5.18
N ARG A 228 -16.39 -1.05 6.42
CA ARG A 228 -15.97 -0.10 7.46
C ARG A 228 -14.59 0.47 7.13
N THR A 229 -14.50 1.79 7.13
CA THR A 229 -13.23 2.50 7.29
C THR A 229 -12.61 2.09 8.61
N GLY A 230 -11.30 1.87 8.65
CA GLY A 230 -10.60 1.53 9.89
C GLY A 230 -10.90 2.55 10.99
N ASN A 231 -11.06 2.09 12.22
CA ASN A 231 -11.41 2.93 13.37
C ASN A 231 -10.39 4.08 13.50
N GLY A 232 -10.86 5.33 13.47
CA GLY A 232 -10.05 6.56 13.59
C GLY A 232 -9.24 6.71 14.89
N GLN A 233 -9.28 5.72 15.79
CA GLN A 233 -8.47 5.62 17.01
C GLN A 233 -7.14 4.87 16.80
N SER A 234 -6.89 4.31 15.61
CA SER A 234 -5.62 3.63 15.30
C SER A 234 -4.53 4.64 14.95
N ASP A 235 -3.29 4.36 15.39
CA ASP A 235 -2.09 5.11 14.95
C ASP A 235 -1.78 4.90 13.47
N VAL A 236 -2.32 3.84 12.86
CA VAL A 236 -2.26 3.58 11.42
C VAL A 236 -3.64 3.73 10.83
N LEU A 237 -3.81 4.73 9.99
CA LEU A 237 -5.04 4.92 9.24
C LEU A 237 -5.01 4.01 8.00
N SER A 238 -6.04 3.20 7.85
CA SER A 238 -6.20 2.30 6.71
C SER A 238 -7.64 2.34 6.19
N GLN A 239 -7.81 2.06 4.90
CA GLN A 239 -9.09 1.97 4.21
C GLN A 239 -9.24 0.58 3.60
N ASN A 240 -10.40 -0.01 3.74
CA ASN A 240 -10.72 -1.23 2.99
C ASN A 240 -11.02 -0.88 1.54
N VAL A 241 -10.37 -1.58 0.60
CA VAL A 241 -10.52 -1.43 -0.85
C VAL A 241 -10.90 -2.78 -1.44
N ARG A 242 -12.04 -2.84 -2.14
CA ARG A 242 -12.43 -4.03 -2.91
C ARG A 242 -11.60 -4.14 -4.19
N PHE A 243 -11.18 -5.34 -4.51
CA PHE A 243 -10.59 -5.61 -5.82
C PHE A 243 -11.62 -5.47 -6.94
N ILE A 244 -11.13 -5.31 -8.17
CA ILE A 244 -11.96 -5.12 -9.37
C ILE A 244 -12.97 -6.26 -9.54
N ASP A 245 -12.56 -7.52 -9.32
CA ASP A 245 -13.46 -8.68 -9.39
C ASP A 245 -14.55 -8.64 -8.32
N GLU A 246 -14.22 -8.22 -7.10
CA GLU A 246 -15.19 -8.10 -6.00
C GLU A 246 -16.22 -7.02 -6.30
N SER A 247 -15.76 -5.85 -6.78
CA SER A 247 -16.64 -4.74 -7.14
C SER A 247 -17.59 -5.08 -8.29
N LEU A 248 -17.08 -5.75 -9.33
CA LEU A 248 -17.87 -6.15 -10.50
C LEU A 248 -18.74 -7.38 -10.23
N GLY A 249 -18.25 -8.35 -9.47
CA GLY A 249 -19.00 -9.56 -9.11
C GLY A 249 -20.23 -9.27 -8.26
N ASN A 250 -20.09 -8.33 -7.31
CA ASN A 250 -21.18 -7.91 -6.43
C ASN A 250 -22.02 -6.77 -7.03
N ALA A 251 -21.59 -6.17 -8.15
CA ALA A 251 -22.15 -4.93 -8.70
C ALA A 251 -22.23 -3.80 -7.65
N GLU A 252 -21.23 -3.72 -6.78
CA GLU A 252 -21.15 -2.76 -5.68
C GLU A 252 -19.78 -2.10 -5.62
N ALA A 253 -19.77 -0.79 -5.38
CA ALA A 253 -18.54 -0.04 -5.16
C ALA A 253 -18.79 1.11 -4.16
N ASN A 254 -17.83 1.34 -3.25
CA ASN A 254 -17.79 2.59 -2.49
C ASN A 254 -17.03 3.69 -3.28
N CYS A 255 -16.77 4.83 -2.65
CA CYS A 255 -16.05 5.94 -3.31
C CYS A 255 -14.62 5.54 -3.73
N VAL A 256 -13.92 4.73 -2.94
CA VAL A 256 -12.56 4.27 -3.26
C VAL A 256 -12.60 3.22 -4.37
N ASP A 257 -13.44 2.20 -4.23
CA ASP A 257 -13.56 1.09 -5.18
C ASP A 257 -13.92 1.60 -6.59
N GLY A 258 -14.94 2.48 -6.68
CA GLY A 258 -15.36 3.06 -7.97
C GLY A 258 -14.28 3.94 -8.60
N THR A 259 -13.52 4.67 -7.78
CA THR A 259 -12.43 5.52 -8.25
C THR A 259 -11.27 4.67 -8.78
N VAL A 260 -10.87 3.63 -8.05
CA VAL A 260 -9.82 2.70 -8.45
C VAL A 260 -10.18 1.95 -9.74
N LEU A 261 -11.42 1.45 -9.85
CA LEU A 261 -11.91 0.76 -11.04
C LEU A 261 -11.88 1.65 -12.30
N LEU A 262 -12.37 2.88 -12.18
CA LEU A 262 -12.34 3.84 -13.28
C LEU A 262 -10.89 4.22 -13.63
N ALA A 263 -10.04 4.50 -12.63
CA ALA A 263 -8.63 4.80 -12.84
C ALA A 263 -7.90 3.68 -13.59
N ALA A 264 -8.18 2.41 -13.26
CA ALA A 264 -7.61 1.26 -13.97
C ALA A 264 -8.02 1.24 -15.45
N ALA A 265 -9.30 1.49 -15.74
CA ALA A 265 -9.79 1.53 -17.12
C ALA A 265 -9.20 2.71 -17.92
N LEU A 266 -9.04 3.89 -17.29
CA LEU A 266 -8.43 5.05 -17.93
C LEU A 266 -6.94 4.84 -18.18
N ARG A 267 -6.22 4.29 -17.21
CA ARG A 267 -4.80 3.98 -17.36
C ARG A 267 -4.55 3.01 -18.51
N LYS A 268 -5.43 2.00 -18.67
CA LYS A 268 -5.34 1.01 -19.75
C LYS A 268 -5.43 1.59 -21.16
N ILE A 269 -6.05 2.75 -21.32
CA ILE A 269 -6.17 3.46 -22.59
C ILE A 269 -5.23 4.67 -22.69
N ASP A 270 -4.15 4.68 -21.89
CA ASP A 270 -3.13 5.74 -21.85
C ASP A 270 -3.67 7.14 -21.51
N LEU A 271 -4.74 7.22 -20.72
CA LEU A 271 -5.12 8.45 -20.04
C LEU A 271 -4.45 8.49 -18.66
N ASN A 272 -4.16 9.70 -18.17
CA ASN A 272 -3.49 9.93 -16.89
C ASN A 272 -4.51 10.17 -15.76
N PRO A 273 -4.94 9.13 -15.03
CA PRO A 273 -5.81 9.28 -13.88
C PRO A 273 -5.02 9.63 -12.61
N ALA A 274 -5.70 10.31 -11.70
CA ALA A 274 -5.28 10.50 -10.33
C ALA A 274 -6.46 10.25 -9.38
N LEU A 275 -6.18 9.70 -8.19
CA LEU A 275 -7.17 9.55 -7.14
C LEU A 275 -7.12 10.81 -6.28
N VAL A 276 -8.26 11.45 -6.05
CA VAL A 276 -8.35 12.65 -5.20
C VAL A 276 -9.00 12.24 -3.88
N MET A 277 -8.20 12.23 -2.82
CA MET A 277 -8.64 11.94 -1.47
C MET A 277 -8.92 13.24 -0.71
N VAL A 278 -10.04 13.28 -0.02
CA VAL A 278 -10.45 14.33 0.92
C VAL A 278 -11.00 13.64 2.18
N PRO A 279 -11.21 14.33 3.31
CA PRO A 279 -11.71 13.71 4.53
C PRO A 279 -12.97 12.87 4.29
N GLY A 280 -12.86 11.56 4.55
CA GLY A 280 -13.94 10.59 4.43
C GLY A 280 -14.42 10.30 3.00
N HIS A 281 -13.71 10.76 1.95
CA HIS A 281 -14.16 10.60 0.58
C HIS A 281 -13.02 10.51 -0.43
N MET A 282 -13.29 9.87 -1.58
CA MET A 282 -12.39 9.78 -2.72
C MET A 282 -13.17 9.91 -4.03
N PHE A 283 -12.60 10.64 -5.01
CA PHE A 283 -13.15 10.79 -6.35
C PHE A 283 -12.03 10.81 -7.39
N LEU A 284 -12.38 10.71 -8.66
CA LEU A 284 -11.43 10.59 -9.74
C LEU A 284 -11.05 11.96 -10.31
N ALA A 285 -9.77 12.16 -10.61
CA ALA A 285 -9.28 13.16 -11.55
C ALA A 285 -8.64 12.46 -12.77
N PHE A 286 -8.63 13.12 -13.91
CA PHE A 286 -7.91 12.67 -15.10
C PHE A 286 -7.54 13.88 -15.97
N GLU A 287 -6.43 13.77 -16.68
CA GLU A 287 -5.98 14.81 -17.58
C GLU A 287 -6.77 14.77 -18.90
N LEU A 288 -7.04 15.95 -19.45
CA LEU A 288 -7.68 16.10 -20.77
C LEU A 288 -6.65 16.08 -21.91
N SER A 289 -5.39 16.37 -21.57
CA SER A 289 -4.21 16.23 -22.43
C SER A 289 -2.99 15.96 -21.52
N PRO A 290 -1.93 15.34 -22.00
CA PRO A 290 -0.74 15.06 -21.17
C PRO A 290 -0.19 16.32 -20.50
N GLY A 291 -0.15 16.32 -19.15
CA GLY A 291 0.30 17.46 -18.33
C GLY A 291 -0.64 18.68 -18.39
N GLY A 292 -1.83 18.56 -18.96
CA GLY A 292 -2.79 19.63 -19.12
C GLY A 292 -3.82 19.73 -18.00
N GLU A 293 -4.94 20.39 -18.32
CA GLU A 293 -6.06 20.56 -17.41
C GLU A 293 -6.64 19.21 -16.96
N ARG A 294 -6.97 19.09 -15.67
CA ARG A 294 -7.66 17.94 -15.11
C ARG A 294 -9.16 18.15 -15.06
N SER A 295 -9.90 17.14 -15.49
CA SER A 295 -11.31 16.98 -15.21
C SER A 295 -11.51 16.09 -14.01
N TYR A 296 -12.63 16.25 -13.30
CA TYR A 296 -12.94 15.53 -12.06
C TYR A 296 -14.27 14.80 -12.19
N LEU A 297 -14.39 13.65 -11.54
CA LEU A 297 -15.57 12.80 -11.66
C LEU A 297 -15.95 12.18 -10.32
N GLU A 298 -17.17 12.46 -9.86
CA GLU A 298 -17.74 11.86 -8.64
C GLU A 298 -18.22 10.44 -8.92
N THR A 299 -17.42 9.45 -8.51
CA THR A 299 -17.63 8.04 -8.87
C THR A 299 -18.80 7.39 -8.16
N THR A 300 -19.21 7.92 -7.00
CA THR A 300 -20.39 7.41 -6.26
C THR A 300 -21.70 7.61 -6.99
N LEU A 301 -21.73 8.50 -8.00
CA LEU A 301 -22.92 8.73 -8.83
C LEU A 301 -23.09 7.70 -9.95
N ILE A 302 -22.15 6.76 -10.12
CA ILE A 302 -22.20 5.79 -11.22
C ILE A 302 -23.50 4.98 -11.23
N GLY A 303 -23.98 4.54 -10.07
CA GLY A 303 -25.22 3.78 -9.93
C GLY A 303 -26.49 4.62 -9.70
N ASN A 304 -26.33 5.95 -9.60
CA ASN A 304 -27.45 6.82 -9.25
C ASN A 304 -28.44 6.98 -10.44
N GLY A 305 -29.73 6.79 -10.14
CA GLY A 305 -30.78 6.94 -11.13
C GLY A 305 -30.85 5.85 -12.20
N LEU A 306 -30.19 4.69 -11.96
CA LEU A 306 -30.35 3.52 -12.82
C LEU A 306 -31.82 3.05 -12.82
N PRO A 307 -32.37 2.68 -13.96
CA PRO A 307 -33.74 2.17 -14.03
C PRO A 307 -33.87 0.86 -13.27
N ALA A 308 -35.01 0.65 -12.62
CA ALA A 308 -35.26 -0.61 -11.89
C ALA A 308 -35.38 -1.82 -12.83
N LYS A 309 -35.85 -1.56 -14.07
CA LYS A 309 -35.98 -2.54 -15.16
C LYS A 309 -35.69 -1.87 -16.49
N GLY A 310 -35.20 -2.64 -17.46
CA GLY A 310 -34.93 -2.16 -18.82
C GLY A 310 -33.51 -1.59 -19.00
N VAL A 311 -33.30 -0.99 -20.18
CA VAL A 311 -32.01 -0.40 -20.56
C VAL A 311 -32.09 1.11 -20.38
N GLU A 312 -31.06 1.69 -19.78
CA GLU A 312 -30.96 3.15 -19.63
C GLU A 312 -30.78 3.83 -21.01
N SER A 313 -31.48 4.97 -21.23
CA SER A 313 -31.25 5.74 -22.43
C SER A 313 -29.92 6.48 -22.42
N ASP A 314 -29.39 6.80 -23.61
CA ASP A 314 -28.12 7.52 -23.75
C ASP A 314 -28.20 8.93 -23.13
N GLU A 315 -29.32 9.60 -23.22
CA GLU A 315 -29.56 10.93 -22.64
C GLU A 315 -29.51 10.86 -21.11
N ALA A 316 -30.12 9.84 -20.50
CA ALA A 316 -30.11 9.65 -19.06
C ALA A 316 -28.69 9.32 -18.54
N ALA A 317 -27.96 8.44 -19.23
CA ALA A 317 -26.58 8.10 -18.93
C ALA A 317 -25.66 9.31 -19.05
N PHE A 318 -25.80 10.10 -20.10
CA PHE A 318 -25.02 11.33 -20.31
C PHE A 318 -25.35 12.42 -19.28
N ALA A 319 -26.63 12.59 -18.94
CA ALA A 319 -27.04 13.52 -17.89
C ALA A 319 -26.48 13.13 -16.53
N ASN A 320 -26.40 11.84 -16.23
CA ASN A 320 -25.77 11.34 -15.02
C ASN A 320 -24.25 11.61 -15.03
N PHE A 321 -23.55 11.35 -16.14
CA PHE A 321 -22.13 11.63 -16.30
C PHE A 321 -21.80 13.11 -16.10
N ARG A 322 -22.60 14.01 -16.70
CA ARG A 322 -22.45 15.46 -16.49
C ARG A 322 -22.57 15.84 -15.02
N ARG A 323 -23.60 15.34 -14.32
CA ARG A 323 -23.77 15.60 -12.87
C ARG A 323 -22.58 15.07 -12.07
N ALA A 324 -22.05 13.91 -12.43
CA ALA A 324 -20.86 13.35 -11.78
C ALA A 324 -19.62 14.24 -11.99
N SER A 325 -19.46 14.79 -13.21
CA SER A 325 -18.39 15.74 -13.51
C SER A 325 -18.58 17.08 -12.76
N GLU A 326 -19.76 17.66 -12.79
CA GLU A 326 -20.08 18.89 -12.06
C GLU A 326 -19.82 18.72 -10.54
N ARG A 327 -20.23 17.58 -9.98
CA ARG A 327 -20.00 17.26 -8.57
C ARG A 327 -18.52 17.09 -8.24
N GLY A 328 -17.77 16.38 -9.08
CA GLY A 328 -16.33 16.21 -8.91
C GLY A 328 -15.58 17.53 -8.94
N HIS A 329 -15.91 18.41 -9.90
CA HIS A 329 -15.32 19.75 -9.97
C HIS A 329 -15.66 20.60 -8.74
N ALA A 330 -16.92 20.61 -8.30
CA ALA A 330 -17.32 21.34 -7.10
C ALA A 330 -16.59 20.86 -5.85
N GLN A 331 -16.42 19.53 -5.71
CA GLN A 331 -15.68 18.92 -4.61
C GLN A 331 -14.21 19.33 -4.62
N PHE A 332 -13.55 19.27 -5.78
CA PHE A 332 -12.18 19.73 -5.95
C PHE A 332 -12.03 21.22 -5.61
N GLN A 333 -12.88 22.09 -6.15
CA GLN A 333 -12.82 23.52 -5.89
C GLN A 333 -12.96 23.86 -4.40
N LYS A 334 -13.84 23.15 -3.69
CA LYS A 334 -14.01 23.29 -2.24
C LYS A 334 -12.76 22.92 -1.46
N SER A 335 -12.01 21.92 -1.94
CA SER A 335 -10.89 21.32 -1.21
C SER A 335 -9.50 21.79 -1.69
N ARG A 336 -9.42 22.51 -2.81
CA ARG A 336 -8.15 22.81 -3.49
C ARG A 336 -7.10 23.50 -2.66
N ALA A 337 -7.51 24.31 -1.65
CA ALA A 337 -6.60 25.04 -0.80
C ALA A 337 -5.86 24.14 0.22
N HIS A 338 -6.35 22.92 0.46
CA HIS A 338 -5.80 21.98 1.43
C HIS A 338 -4.79 21.01 0.83
N PHE A 339 -4.76 20.86 -0.50
CA PHE A 339 -3.81 19.95 -1.14
C PHE A 339 -2.38 20.48 -1.05
N GLY A 340 -1.45 19.61 -0.65
CA GLY A 340 -0.04 19.95 -0.45
C GLY A 340 0.31 20.35 0.97
N ASP A 341 -0.66 20.52 1.88
CA ASP A 341 -0.39 20.71 3.30
C ASP A 341 -0.11 19.36 3.98
N GLN A 342 1.10 19.22 4.53
CA GLN A 342 1.50 18.00 5.23
C GLN A 342 0.76 17.82 6.58
N ALA A 343 0.19 18.87 7.13
CA ALA A 343 -0.61 18.82 8.34
C ALA A 343 -2.00 18.20 8.11
N GLU A 344 -2.45 18.13 6.85
CA GLU A 344 -3.74 17.59 6.45
C GLU A 344 -3.58 16.33 5.57
N PRO A 345 -3.19 15.19 6.15
CA PRO A 345 -2.86 13.97 5.39
C PRO A 345 -4.05 13.36 4.64
N GLU A 346 -5.26 13.77 4.94
CA GLU A 346 -6.48 13.31 4.28
C GLU A 346 -6.75 14.04 2.95
N TYR A 347 -6.00 15.13 2.64
CA TYR A 347 -6.10 15.84 1.37
C TYR A 347 -4.93 15.49 0.47
N GLN A 348 -5.12 14.50 -0.42
CA GLN A 348 -4.08 13.99 -1.31
C GLN A 348 -4.56 13.91 -2.75
N ILE A 349 -3.67 14.23 -3.69
CA ILE A 349 -3.82 13.89 -5.11
C ILE A 349 -2.80 12.82 -5.43
N ILE A 350 -3.26 11.61 -5.70
CA ILE A 350 -2.43 10.43 -5.92
C ILE A 350 -2.39 10.18 -7.43
N ASP A 351 -1.32 10.63 -8.05
CA ASP A 351 -1.07 10.40 -9.48
C ASP A 351 -0.61 8.96 -9.70
N ILE A 352 -1.33 8.24 -10.58
CA ILE A 352 -1.04 6.81 -10.81
C ILE A 352 0.27 6.63 -11.58
N GLY A 353 0.55 7.53 -12.54
CA GLY A 353 1.82 7.53 -13.28
C GLY A 353 3.00 7.71 -12.34
N ALA A 354 2.97 8.76 -11.53
CA ALA A 354 4.02 9.03 -10.55
C ALA A 354 4.22 7.88 -9.55
N ALA A 355 3.13 7.22 -9.12
CA ALA A 355 3.23 6.04 -8.26
C ALA A 355 3.96 4.87 -8.98
N ARG A 356 3.68 4.64 -10.28
CA ARG A 356 4.38 3.64 -11.07
C ARG A 356 5.87 3.96 -11.23
N ASP A 357 6.21 5.23 -11.45
CA ASP A 357 7.60 5.71 -11.56
C ASP A 357 8.39 5.51 -10.25
N MET A 358 7.72 5.56 -9.11
CA MET A 358 8.29 5.21 -7.80
C MET A 358 8.48 3.68 -7.61
N GLY A 359 7.96 2.83 -8.50
CA GLY A 359 8.03 1.38 -8.40
C GLY A 359 6.83 0.73 -7.70
N VAL A 360 5.76 1.47 -7.42
CA VAL A 360 4.51 0.89 -6.91
C VAL A 360 3.88 0.01 -7.98
N VAL A 361 3.69 -1.26 -7.69
CA VAL A 361 3.09 -2.22 -8.61
C VAL A 361 1.64 -2.52 -8.24
N PRO A 362 0.79 -2.87 -9.24
CA PRO A 362 -0.53 -3.41 -8.95
C PRO A 362 -0.41 -4.70 -8.13
N ILE A 363 -1.19 -4.79 -7.06
CA ILE A 363 -1.20 -5.99 -6.21
C ILE A 363 -2.03 -7.13 -6.82
N GLY A 364 -2.68 -6.86 -7.93
CA GLY A 364 -3.24 -7.82 -8.87
C GLY A 364 -4.54 -8.46 -8.43
N ALA A 365 -5.19 -9.11 -9.41
CA ALA A 365 -6.33 -9.98 -9.16
C ALA A 365 -5.87 -11.23 -8.40
N ARG A 366 -6.70 -11.71 -7.49
CA ARG A 366 -6.61 -13.08 -6.99
C ARG A 366 -6.69 -14.03 -8.20
N ARG A 367 -5.69 -14.87 -8.37
CA ARG A 367 -5.65 -15.88 -9.45
C ARG A 367 -6.26 -17.18 -8.97
#